data_cf094382015d8ad960e27656c23f5c84
#
_entry.id   cf094382015d8ad960e27656c23f5c84
#
_cell.length_a   1.000
_cell.length_b   1.000
_cell.length_c   1.000
_cell.angle_alpha   90.00
_cell.angle_beta   90.00
_cell.angle_gamma   90.00
#
_symmetry.space_group_name_H-M   'P 1'
#
loop_
_entity.id
_entity.type
_entity.pdbx_description
1 polymer ?
#
loop_
_entity_poly.entity_id
_entity_poly.type
_entity_poly.pdbx_seq_one_letter_code
_entity_poly.pdbx_strand_id
1 'polypeptide(L)'
;MNDTIQILELFGGIGSPRCALRNLNIPTKAIDYVEINEKAVRSYNSMFREELEYKTQTVVGWNLKPDILIHGSPCQDMSIAGHQGKATGDGRINRGKGSDEGSGTRSSLMWETIHIIENMGEWRPRYVIWENVKNVKSKYMRPNFDRYMVEMEKLGYTNNYAVLDAREFGLPQARERVFTVSVLNGERFEFDDLIRTPMRNLQEFLEDDVPDIYDVTQPSVLACIGEKGIRRATVIKDCAYTITTRQDRTPAQVIDRGDGRYRYLTERECWRLMGYTDEDFDRAKAVQERNGKYYKALYDQAGNSIAVP
;
A
#
# COMPACT_ATOMS: atom_id res chain seq x y z
N MET A 1 -33.52 -4.55 2.01
CA MET A 1 -32.82 -3.37 1.47
C MET A 1 -31.34 -3.73 1.55
N ASN A 2 -30.63 -3.78 0.44
CA ASN A 2 -29.17 -3.94 0.50
C ASN A 2 -28.63 -2.61 1.00
N ASP A 3 -28.27 -2.55 2.28
CA ASP A 3 -27.67 -1.36 2.85
C ASP A 3 -26.29 -1.19 2.21
N THR A 4 -26.14 -0.14 1.42
CA THR A 4 -24.87 0.22 0.80
C THR A 4 -23.91 0.70 1.89
N ILE A 5 -22.77 0.04 2.03
CA ILE A 5 -21.75 0.40 3.02
C ILE A 5 -21.11 1.74 2.63
N GLN A 6 -21.10 2.67 3.58
CA GLN A 6 -20.45 3.97 3.41
C GLN A 6 -19.00 3.89 3.89
N ILE A 7 -18.05 4.18 2.98
CA ILE A 7 -16.63 4.14 3.30
C ILE A 7 -15.99 5.53 3.24
N LEU A 8 -15.05 5.78 4.14
CA LEU A 8 -14.13 6.90 4.10
C LEU A 8 -12.71 6.36 3.90
N GLU A 9 -12.07 6.78 2.83
CA GLU A 9 -10.71 6.39 2.48
C GLU A 9 -9.75 7.55 2.78
N LEU A 10 -8.99 7.46 3.87
CA LEU A 10 -7.92 8.39 4.18
C LEU A 10 -6.59 7.87 3.63
N PHE A 11 -5.79 8.74 3.02
CA PHE A 11 -4.59 8.36 2.27
C PHE A 11 -4.96 7.33 1.17
N GLY A 12 -6.06 7.58 0.48
CA GLY A 12 -6.79 6.61 -0.33
C GLY A 12 -6.02 6.05 -1.53
N GLY A 13 -4.91 6.68 -1.94
CA GLY A 13 -4.06 6.21 -3.02
C GLY A 13 -4.86 6.00 -4.31
N ILE A 14 -4.87 4.79 -4.84
CA ILE A 14 -5.66 4.41 -6.02
C ILE A 14 -6.90 3.58 -5.69
N GLY A 15 -7.36 3.60 -4.43
CA GLY A 15 -8.62 2.97 -4.02
C GLY A 15 -8.57 1.45 -3.87
N SER A 16 -7.48 0.90 -3.35
CA SER A 16 -7.34 -0.55 -3.11
C SER A 16 -8.50 -1.12 -2.29
N PRO A 17 -8.92 -0.50 -1.16
CA PRO A 17 -10.03 -1.00 -0.36
C PRO A 17 -11.33 -1.07 -1.16
N ARG A 18 -11.56 -0.09 -2.00
CA ARG A 18 -12.74 -0.05 -2.85
C ARG A 18 -12.72 -1.11 -3.95
N CYS A 19 -11.55 -1.35 -4.55
CA CYS A 19 -11.36 -2.46 -5.48
C CYS A 19 -11.64 -3.81 -4.79
N ALA A 20 -11.16 -4.00 -3.55
CA ALA A 20 -11.40 -5.21 -2.76
C ALA A 20 -12.91 -5.42 -2.52
N LEU A 21 -13.63 -4.40 -2.06
CA LEU A 21 -15.07 -4.48 -1.82
C LEU A 21 -15.86 -4.74 -3.12
N ARG A 22 -15.47 -4.10 -4.23
CA ARG A 22 -16.03 -4.38 -5.55
C ARG A 22 -15.82 -5.84 -5.96
N ASN A 23 -14.62 -6.38 -5.78
CA ASN A 23 -14.30 -7.76 -6.13
C ASN A 23 -15.09 -8.78 -5.27
N LEU A 24 -15.45 -8.41 -4.06
CA LEU A 24 -16.33 -9.18 -3.17
C LEU A 24 -17.83 -8.97 -3.47
N ASN A 25 -18.19 -8.16 -4.48
CA ASN A 25 -19.56 -7.77 -4.80
C ASN A 25 -20.32 -7.15 -3.61
N ILE A 26 -19.60 -6.43 -2.74
CA ILE A 26 -20.17 -5.70 -1.62
C ILE A 26 -20.59 -4.30 -2.11
N PRO A 27 -21.89 -3.94 -2.08
CA PRO A 27 -22.33 -2.62 -2.49
C PRO A 27 -21.72 -1.54 -1.59
N THR A 28 -20.93 -0.65 -2.16
CA THR A 28 -20.26 0.41 -1.41
C THR A 28 -20.47 1.76 -2.04
N LYS A 29 -20.44 2.79 -1.21
CA LYS A 29 -20.39 4.20 -1.60
C LYS A 29 -19.25 4.86 -0.85
N ALA A 30 -18.25 5.40 -1.57
CA ALA A 30 -17.29 6.29 -0.97
C ALA A 30 -18.02 7.58 -0.59
N ILE A 31 -18.10 7.89 0.72
CA ILE A 31 -18.65 9.18 1.17
C ILE A 31 -17.62 10.28 1.06
N ASP A 32 -16.34 9.92 1.20
CA ASP A 32 -15.24 10.75 0.75
C ASP A 32 -13.98 9.89 0.50
N TYR A 33 -13.08 10.49 -0.29
CA TYR A 33 -11.79 9.96 -0.63
C TYR A 33 -10.76 11.08 -0.46
N VAL A 34 -9.80 10.88 0.41
CA VAL A 34 -8.83 11.90 0.80
C VAL A 34 -7.43 11.46 0.41
N GLU A 35 -6.88 12.15 -0.56
CA GLU A 35 -5.53 11.91 -1.09
C GLU A 35 -4.92 13.24 -1.56
N ILE A 36 -3.64 13.45 -1.25
CA ILE A 36 -2.91 14.66 -1.62
C ILE A 36 -2.16 14.52 -2.95
N ASN A 37 -1.91 13.30 -3.38
CA ASN A 37 -1.18 13.00 -4.61
C ASN A 37 -2.10 13.12 -5.83
N GLU A 38 -1.95 14.20 -6.60
CA GLU A 38 -2.75 14.46 -7.79
C GLU A 38 -2.79 13.30 -8.80
N LYS A 39 -1.66 12.60 -9.00
CA LYS A 39 -1.60 11.46 -9.92
C LYS A 39 -2.41 10.27 -9.42
N ALA A 40 -2.43 10.02 -8.12
CA ALA A 40 -3.27 9.00 -7.52
C ALA A 40 -4.75 9.37 -7.65
N VAL A 41 -5.12 10.63 -7.37
CA VAL A 41 -6.48 11.14 -7.54
C VAL A 41 -6.96 10.99 -8.99
N ARG A 42 -6.15 11.32 -9.98
CA ARG A 42 -6.51 11.12 -11.39
C ARG A 42 -6.77 9.66 -11.73
N SER A 43 -5.92 8.75 -11.27
CA SER A 43 -6.13 7.31 -11.47
C SER A 43 -7.39 6.81 -10.77
N TYR A 44 -7.61 7.22 -9.52
CA TYR A 44 -8.81 6.89 -8.76
C TYR A 44 -10.09 7.32 -9.52
N ASN A 45 -10.16 8.58 -9.92
CA ASN A 45 -11.30 9.12 -10.67
C ASN A 45 -11.52 8.38 -12.00
N SER A 46 -10.46 7.99 -12.69
CA SER A 46 -10.55 7.22 -13.93
C SER A 46 -11.03 5.78 -13.71
N MET A 47 -10.60 5.13 -12.63
CA MET A 47 -11.02 3.77 -12.27
C MET A 47 -12.48 3.72 -11.83
N PHE A 48 -12.95 4.76 -11.14
CA PHE A 48 -14.31 4.87 -10.58
C PHE A 48 -15.15 5.99 -11.25
N ARG A 49 -14.97 6.19 -12.53
CA ARG A 49 -15.55 7.29 -13.33
C ARG A 49 -17.08 7.40 -13.31
N GLU A 50 -17.76 6.34 -12.92
CA GLU A 50 -19.22 6.30 -12.82
C GLU A 50 -19.75 7.02 -11.56
N GLU A 51 -18.86 7.54 -10.72
CA GLU A 51 -19.16 8.17 -9.45
C GLU A 51 -18.67 9.62 -9.40
N LEU A 52 -18.54 10.15 -8.18
CA LEU A 52 -18.07 11.52 -7.99
C LEU A 52 -16.60 11.68 -8.37
N GLU A 53 -16.27 12.79 -9.00
CA GLU A 53 -14.90 13.18 -9.26
C GLU A 53 -14.33 13.90 -8.03
N TYR A 54 -13.24 13.38 -7.50
CA TYR A 54 -12.55 13.94 -6.33
C TYR A 54 -11.41 14.85 -6.75
N LYS A 55 -11.07 15.77 -5.83
CA LYS A 55 -9.89 16.64 -5.95
C LYS A 55 -8.85 16.22 -4.91
N THR A 56 -7.62 16.71 -5.08
CA THR A 56 -6.59 16.53 -4.06
C THR A 56 -7.01 17.19 -2.75
N GLN A 57 -6.87 16.45 -1.64
CA GLN A 57 -7.31 16.88 -0.33
C GLN A 57 -6.31 16.46 0.76
N THR A 58 -6.21 17.26 1.81
CA THR A 58 -5.47 16.88 3.02
C THR A 58 -6.39 16.18 4.01
N VAL A 59 -5.85 15.27 4.81
CA VAL A 59 -6.60 14.57 5.86
C VAL A 59 -6.92 15.45 7.07
N VAL A 60 -6.35 16.63 7.18
CA VAL A 60 -6.52 17.51 8.35
C VAL A 60 -7.92 18.11 8.39
N GLY A 61 -8.65 17.93 9.49
CA GLY A 61 -9.92 18.59 9.77
C GLY A 61 -11.18 17.93 9.21
N TRP A 62 -11.14 16.64 8.86
CA TRP A 62 -12.30 15.90 8.34
C TRP A 62 -13.29 15.48 9.42
N ASN A 63 -14.58 15.58 9.10
CA ASN A 63 -15.69 15.15 9.97
C ASN A 63 -16.86 14.65 9.11
N LEU A 64 -16.97 13.34 8.95
CA LEU A 64 -18.02 12.64 8.19
C LEU A 64 -18.51 11.44 9.00
N LYS A 65 -19.61 10.80 8.56
CA LYS A 65 -20.19 9.61 9.21
C LYS A 65 -20.04 8.38 8.30
N PRO A 66 -18.90 7.70 8.25
CA PRO A 66 -18.73 6.44 7.55
C PRO A 66 -19.16 5.23 8.38
N ASP A 67 -19.52 4.12 7.73
CA ASP A 67 -19.64 2.81 8.37
C ASP A 67 -18.25 2.22 8.62
N ILE A 68 -17.36 2.40 7.64
CA ILE A 68 -15.97 1.93 7.69
C ILE A 68 -15.03 3.08 7.35
N LEU A 69 -14.01 3.28 8.17
CA LEU A 69 -12.87 4.13 7.87
C LEU A 69 -11.66 3.25 7.58
N ILE A 70 -11.03 3.45 6.43
CA ILE A 70 -9.83 2.72 6.04
C ILE A 70 -8.71 3.71 5.82
N HIS A 71 -7.52 3.43 6.39
CA HIS A 71 -6.37 4.28 6.20
C HIS A 71 -5.07 3.49 6.06
N GLY A 72 -4.23 3.93 5.13
CA GLY A 72 -2.85 3.49 4.96
C GLY A 72 -1.92 4.66 5.20
N SER A 73 -1.75 5.08 6.46
CA SER A 73 -0.91 6.23 6.78
C SER A 73 0.52 6.04 6.27
N PRO A 74 1.21 7.11 5.81
CA PRO A 74 2.53 7.00 5.22
C PRO A 74 3.54 6.27 6.10
N CYS A 75 4.19 5.26 5.52
CA CYS A 75 5.16 4.41 6.23
C CYS A 75 6.63 4.78 5.96
N GLN A 76 6.88 5.87 5.23
CA GLN A 76 8.23 6.18 4.72
C GLN A 76 9.27 6.34 5.82
N ASP A 77 8.89 6.93 6.96
CA ASP A 77 9.74 7.09 8.12
C ASP A 77 9.75 5.85 9.03
N MET A 78 8.85 4.90 8.80
CA MET A 78 8.73 3.63 9.53
C MET A 78 9.37 2.47 8.76
N SER A 79 9.64 2.61 7.46
CA SER A 79 10.20 1.53 6.64
C SER A 79 11.70 1.36 6.90
N ILE A 80 12.20 0.12 6.76
CA ILE A 80 13.65 -0.18 6.84
C ILE A 80 14.43 0.64 5.80
N ALA A 81 13.85 0.89 4.63
CA ALA A 81 14.44 1.71 3.58
C ALA A 81 14.56 3.19 3.97
N GLY A 82 13.61 3.73 4.75
CA GLY A 82 13.66 5.10 5.29
C GLY A 82 14.62 5.25 6.46
N HIS A 83 14.93 4.16 7.17
CA HIS A 83 15.82 4.16 8.33
C HIS A 83 17.30 4.07 8.00
N GLN A 84 17.70 3.98 6.73
CA GLN A 84 19.09 4.17 6.32
C GLN A 84 19.43 5.66 6.41
N GLY A 85 19.49 6.16 7.65
CA GLY A 85 19.84 7.54 7.96
C GLY A 85 21.15 7.93 7.31
N LYS A 86 21.25 9.16 6.82
CA LYS A 86 22.53 9.72 6.38
C LYS A 86 23.46 9.74 7.59
N ALA A 87 24.63 9.10 7.44
CA ALA A 87 25.71 9.25 8.40
C ALA A 87 26.03 10.74 8.49
N THR A 88 25.93 11.31 9.68
CA THR A 88 26.43 12.65 9.96
C THR A 88 27.97 12.58 10.02
N GLY A 89 28.66 13.67 9.73
CA GLY A 89 30.12 13.72 9.68
C GLY A 89 30.83 13.32 10.99
N ASP A 90 30.06 13.12 12.07
CA ASP A 90 30.52 12.63 13.39
C ASP A 90 30.28 11.12 13.60
N GLY A 91 29.90 10.38 12.55
CA GLY A 91 29.64 8.93 12.59
C GLY A 91 28.31 8.53 13.25
N ARG A 92 27.46 9.49 13.65
CA ARG A 92 26.14 9.20 14.17
C ARG A 92 25.15 9.00 13.02
N ILE A 93 24.30 8.00 13.13
CA ILE A 93 23.20 7.79 12.20
C ILE A 93 22.03 8.68 12.70
N ASN A 94 21.75 9.74 11.97
CA ASN A 94 20.58 10.58 12.27
C ASN A 94 19.32 9.79 11.88
N ARG A 95 18.73 9.09 12.84
CA ARG A 95 17.45 8.39 12.68
C ARG A 95 16.36 9.45 12.71
N GLY A 96 15.56 9.53 11.65
CA GLY A 96 14.42 10.44 11.59
C GLY A 96 13.51 10.29 12.82
N LYS A 97 12.71 11.33 13.09
CA LYS A 97 11.78 11.39 14.25
C LYS A 97 10.66 10.32 14.22
N GLY A 98 10.68 9.41 13.25
CA GLY A 98 9.72 8.32 13.13
C GLY A 98 8.27 8.81 12.97
N SER A 99 7.37 8.20 13.73
CA SER A 99 5.94 8.52 13.73
C SER A 99 5.48 9.27 14.99
N ASP A 100 6.38 9.95 15.69
CA ASP A 100 6.00 10.71 16.90
C ASP A 100 5.00 11.81 16.54
N GLU A 101 4.00 11.97 17.39
CA GLU A 101 2.99 13.02 17.25
C GLU A 101 3.66 14.40 17.23
N GLY A 102 3.23 15.26 16.29
CA GLY A 102 3.80 16.60 16.15
C GLY A 102 5.24 16.64 15.65
N SER A 103 5.83 15.51 15.25
CA SER A 103 7.20 15.46 14.72
C SER A 103 7.38 16.15 13.37
N GLY A 104 6.29 16.44 12.67
CA GLY A 104 6.28 16.99 11.32
C GLY A 104 6.74 15.98 10.24
N THR A 105 6.89 14.72 10.57
CA THR A 105 7.17 13.65 9.62
C THR A 105 5.89 13.20 8.92
N ARG A 106 6.00 12.58 7.75
CA ARG A 106 4.82 12.03 7.06
C ARG A 106 4.16 10.92 7.89
N SER A 107 4.95 10.13 8.60
CA SER A 107 4.44 9.01 9.41
C SER A 107 3.71 9.47 10.66
N SER A 108 3.88 10.73 11.11
CA SER A 108 3.10 11.31 12.21
C SER A 108 1.64 11.59 11.82
N LEU A 109 1.32 11.59 10.52
CA LEU A 109 -0.05 11.78 10.04
C LEU A 109 -1.02 10.65 10.43
N MET A 110 -0.51 9.52 10.95
CA MET A 110 -1.38 8.51 11.57
C MET A 110 -2.18 9.09 12.76
N TRP A 111 -1.66 10.09 13.45
CA TRP A 111 -2.34 10.76 14.58
C TRP A 111 -3.49 11.64 14.11
N GLU A 112 -3.43 12.17 12.87
CA GLU A 112 -4.56 12.88 12.27
C GLU A 112 -5.80 11.99 12.13
N THR A 113 -5.60 10.68 11.86
CA THR A 113 -6.73 9.73 11.84
C THR A 113 -7.38 9.61 13.22
N ILE A 114 -6.59 9.59 14.30
CA ILE A 114 -7.12 9.58 15.68
C ILE A 114 -7.93 10.86 15.94
N HIS A 115 -7.40 12.04 15.59
CA HIS A 115 -8.09 13.32 15.75
C HIS A 115 -9.39 13.38 14.95
N ILE A 116 -9.38 12.84 13.70
CA ILE A 116 -10.60 12.74 12.87
C ILE A 116 -11.65 11.89 13.56
N ILE A 117 -11.28 10.71 14.06
CA ILE A 117 -12.21 9.78 14.74
C ILE A 117 -12.72 10.41 16.05
N GLU A 118 -11.88 11.09 16.80
CA GLU A 118 -12.26 11.81 18.02
C GLU A 118 -13.29 12.90 17.69
N ASN A 119 -13.04 13.72 16.67
CA ASN A 119 -13.91 14.80 16.25
C ASN A 119 -15.25 14.33 15.67
N MET A 120 -15.35 13.07 15.20
CA MET A 120 -16.61 12.48 14.74
C MET A 120 -17.63 12.30 15.88
N GLY A 121 -17.18 12.22 17.14
CA GLY A 121 -18.07 12.07 18.30
C GLY A 121 -18.98 10.84 18.18
N GLU A 122 -20.29 11.03 18.11
CA GLU A 122 -21.29 9.95 17.97
C GLU A 122 -21.30 9.34 16.53
N TRP A 123 -20.66 9.98 15.57
CA TRP A 123 -20.60 9.53 14.17
C TRP A 123 -19.37 8.66 13.87
N ARG A 124 -18.69 8.19 14.92
CA ARG A 124 -17.53 7.32 14.74
C ARG A 124 -17.88 6.08 13.93
N PRO A 125 -17.02 5.68 12.99
CA PRO A 125 -17.24 4.48 12.19
C PRO A 125 -17.30 3.23 13.06
N ARG A 126 -18.14 2.28 12.66
CA ARG A 126 -18.21 0.99 13.35
C ARG A 126 -16.89 0.22 13.23
N TYR A 127 -16.23 0.34 12.07
CA TYR A 127 -14.95 -0.33 11.81
C TYR A 127 -13.91 0.68 11.36
N VAL A 128 -12.71 0.56 11.94
CA VAL A 128 -11.51 1.27 11.48
C VAL A 128 -10.47 0.23 11.10
N ILE A 129 -10.00 0.30 9.85
CA ILE A 129 -8.97 -0.60 9.32
C ILE A 129 -7.72 0.22 9.04
N TRP A 130 -6.62 -0.12 9.69
CA TRP A 130 -5.31 0.48 9.46
C TRP A 130 -4.34 -0.53 8.89
N GLU A 131 -3.81 -0.26 7.69
CA GLU A 131 -2.74 -1.04 7.08
C GLU A 131 -1.41 -0.31 7.23
N ASN A 132 -0.33 -1.07 7.51
CA ASN A 132 1.01 -0.53 7.49
C ASN A 132 2.08 -1.61 7.29
N VAL A 133 3.34 -1.18 7.11
CA VAL A 133 4.48 -2.09 6.99
C VAL A 133 4.74 -2.86 8.29
N LYS A 134 5.21 -4.11 8.19
CA LYS A 134 5.53 -4.96 9.35
C LYS A 134 6.48 -4.28 10.36
N ASN A 135 7.31 -3.34 9.88
CA ASN A 135 8.28 -2.64 10.71
C ASN A 135 7.66 -1.74 11.80
N VAL A 136 6.36 -1.42 11.75
CA VAL A 136 5.67 -0.72 12.86
C VAL A 136 5.73 -1.50 14.16
N LYS A 137 5.95 -2.83 14.09
CA LYS A 137 6.17 -3.73 15.23
C LYS A 137 7.62 -3.81 15.71
N SER A 138 8.56 -3.14 15.04
CA SER A 138 9.96 -3.13 15.45
C SER A 138 10.15 -2.41 16.80
N LYS A 139 11.25 -2.71 17.48
CA LYS A 139 11.58 -2.12 18.79
C LYS A 139 11.45 -0.59 18.84
N TYR A 140 11.76 0.08 17.71
CA TYR A 140 11.72 1.56 17.65
C TYR A 140 10.32 2.11 17.37
N MET A 141 9.50 1.40 16.59
CA MET A 141 8.16 1.85 16.20
C MET A 141 7.08 1.34 17.13
N ARG A 142 7.36 0.27 17.88
CA ARG A 142 6.42 -0.38 18.79
C ARG A 142 5.75 0.57 19.78
N PRO A 143 6.45 1.52 20.42
CA PRO A 143 5.78 2.45 21.34
C PRO A 143 4.66 3.27 20.68
N ASN A 144 4.86 3.74 19.44
CA ASN A 144 3.83 4.47 18.70
C ASN A 144 2.68 3.57 18.25
N PHE A 145 2.99 2.34 17.86
CA PHE A 145 1.98 1.34 17.54
C PHE A 145 1.11 1.01 18.74
N ASP A 146 1.72 0.74 19.90
CA ASP A 146 0.99 0.44 21.13
C ASP A 146 0.18 1.65 21.62
N ARG A 147 0.73 2.87 21.49
CA ARG A 147 0.00 4.11 21.80
C ARG A 147 -1.22 4.28 20.89
N TYR A 148 -1.10 4.02 19.59
CA TYR A 148 -2.24 4.05 18.67
C TYR A 148 -3.38 3.14 19.16
N MET A 149 -3.05 1.90 19.57
CA MET A 149 -4.04 0.96 20.11
C MET A 149 -4.72 1.52 21.37
N VAL A 150 -3.96 2.10 22.29
CA VAL A 150 -4.49 2.70 23.51
C VAL A 150 -5.40 3.89 23.22
N GLU A 151 -5.04 4.76 22.27
CA GLU A 151 -5.91 5.89 21.91
C GLU A 151 -7.22 5.41 21.27
N MET A 152 -7.17 4.37 20.43
CA MET A 152 -8.39 3.75 19.90
C MET A 152 -9.26 3.13 20.99
N GLU A 153 -8.66 2.49 21.99
CA GLU A 153 -9.41 1.95 23.15
C GLU A 153 -10.11 3.06 23.94
N LYS A 154 -9.45 4.20 24.17
CA LYS A 154 -10.07 5.38 24.81
C LYS A 154 -11.28 5.91 24.03
N LEU A 155 -11.27 5.75 22.71
CA LEU A 155 -12.38 6.13 21.83
C LEU A 155 -13.49 5.07 21.77
N GLY A 156 -13.38 3.97 22.53
CA GLY A 156 -14.39 2.92 22.64
C GLY A 156 -14.23 1.76 21.67
N TYR A 157 -13.06 1.62 21.04
CA TYR A 157 -12.79 0.52 20.12
C TYR A 157 -12.14 -0.67 20.82
N THR A 158 -12.52 -1.86 20.38
CA THR A 158 -11.79 -3.10 20.67
C THR A 158 -10.88 -3.41 19.48
N ASN A 159 -9.58 -3.56 19.75
CA ASN A 159 -8.58 -3.69 18.70
C ASN A 159 -8.06 -5.12 18.57
N ASN A 160 -7.81 -5.55 17.33
CA ASN A 160 -6.97 -6.70 17.04
C ASN A 160 -6.07 -6.39 15.82
N TYR A 161 -4.94 -7.08 15.73
CA TYR A 161 -4.05 -6.94 14.59
C TYR A 161 -3.40 -8.27 14.21
N ALA A 162 -3.10 -8.42 12.94
CA ALA A 162 -2.32 -9.53 12.40
C ALA A 162 -1.28 -9.04 11.39
N VAL A 163 -0.26 -9.85 11.17
CA VAL A 163 0.62 -9.72 10.01
C VAL A 163 0.10 -10.67 8.96
N LEU A 164 -0.36 -10.14 7.84
CA LEU A 164 -0.86 -10.91 6.71
C LEU A 164 0.13 -10.86 5.57
N ASP A 165 0.30 -11.98 4.87
CA ASP A 165 1.14 -12.07 3.68
C ASP A 165 0.24 -12.22 2.45
N ALA A 166 0.47 -11.41 1.42
CA ALA A 166 -0.31 -11.43 0.19
C ALA A 166 -0.33 -12.81 -0.50
N ARG A 167 0.69 -13.66 -0.23
CA ARG A 167 0.74 -15.05 -0.72
C ARG A 167 -0.36 -15.94 -0.14
N GLU A 168 -0.86 -15.63 1.03
CA GLU A 168 -1.96 -16.36 1.66
C GLU A 168 -3.33 -16.01 1.05
N PHE A 169 -3.35 -15.01 0.17
CA PHE A 169 -4.56 -14.49 -0.47
C PHE A 169 -4.47 -14.51 -2.01
N GLY A 170 -3.73 -15.48 -2.56
CA GLY A 170 -3.69 -15.76 -3.98
C GLY A 170 -2.66 -14.98 -4.79
N LEU A 171 -1.95 -14.01 -4.22
CA LEU A 171 -0.94 -13.25 -4.95
C LEU A 171 0.44 -13.90 -4.89
N PRO A 172 1.16 -14.06 -6.00
CA PRO A 172 2.53 -14.53 -5.98
C PRO A 172 3.51 -13.40 -5.65
N GLN A 173 3.28 -12.75 -4.47
CA GLN A 173 4.09 -11.65 -3.97
C GLN A 173 4.33 -11.80 -2.47
N ALA A 174 5.60 -11.89 -2.06
CA ALA A 174 6.00 -11.85 -0.65
C ALA A 174 5.84 -10.41 -0.11
N ARG A 175 4.63 -10.11 0.37
CA ARG A 175 4.26 -8.80 0.91
C ARG A 175 3.58 -8.95 2.26
N GLU A 176 4.37 -8.87 3.32
CA GLU A 176 3.84 -8.87 4.68
C GLU A 176 3.42 -7.46 5.11
N ARG A 177 2.20 -7.33 5.64
CA ARG A 177 1.65 -6.09 6.17
C ARG A 177 0.96 -6.33 7.51
N VAL A 178 1.03 -5.33 8.38
CA VAL A 178 0.22 -5.30 9.59
C VAL A 178 -1.15 -4.72 9.23
N PHE A 179 -2.19 -5.47 9.52
CA PHE A 179 -3.56 -4.97 9.49
C PHE A 179 -4.05 -4.89 10.93
N THR A 180 -4.59 -3.74 11.29
CA THR A 180 -5.27 -3.51 12.55
C THR A 180 -6.74 -3.29 12.25
N VAL A 181 -7.61 -4.06 12.89
CA VAL A 181 -9.06 -3.88 12.83
C VAL A 181 -9.55 -3.46 14.21
N SER A 182 -10.18 -2.30 14.26
CA SER A 182 -10.77 -1.71 15.47
C SER A 182 -12.28 -1.70 15.32
N VAL A 183 -13.01 -2.28 16.27
CA VAL A 183 -14.47 -2.43 16.25
C VAL A 183 -15.07 -1.58 17.38
N LEU A 184 -15.94 -0.61 17.03
CA LEU A 184 -16.57 0.29 18.00
C LEU A 184 -17.63 -0.45 18.82
N ASN A 185 -17.50 -0.41 20.15
CA ASN A 185 -18.42 -1.03 21.12
C ASN A 185 -18.76 -2.50 20.77
N GLY A 186 -17.84 -3.20 20.11
CA GLY A 186 -18.04 -4.52 19.57
C GLY A 186 -17.07 -5.56 20.12
N GLU A 187 -17.27 -6.79 19.66
CA GLU A 187 -16.35 -7.88 19.91
C GLU A 187 -15.06 -7.71 19.10
N ARG A 188 -14.02 -8.36 19.57
CA ARG A 188 -12.73 -8.37 18.91
C ARG A 188 -12.84 -9.06 17.55
N PHE A 189 -12.30 -8.43 16.50
CA PHE A 189 -12.21 -9.06 15.18
C PHE A 189 -11.21 -10.22 15.20
N GLU A 190 -11.60 -11.37 14.66
CA GLU A 190 -10.73 -12.56 14.63
C GLU A 190 -10.16 -12.78 13.23
N PHE A 191 -8.82 -12.67 13.14
CA PHE A 191 -8.11 -12.86 11.87
C PHE A 191 -8.01 -14.32 11.42
N ASP A 192 -8.24 -15.25 12.33
CA ASP A 192 -8.22 -16.68 12.01
C ASP A 192 -9.42 -17.10 11.15
N ASP A 193 -10.49 -16.33 11.17
CA ASP A 193 -11.70 -16.52 10.37
C ASP A 193 -11.55 -16.07 8.91
N LEU A 194 -10.42 -15.43 8.56
CA LEU A 194 -10.17 -14.99 7.18
C LEU A 194 -10.06 -16.18 6.23
N ILE A 195 -10.79 -16.07 5.11
CA ILE A 195 -10.69 -17.05 4.02
C ILE A 195 -9.36 -16.83 3.31
N ARG A 196 -8.50 -17.85 3.34
CA ARG A 196 -7.22 -17.85 2.65
C ARG A 196 -7.32 -18.55 1.30
N THR A 197 -6.62 -17.99 0.32
CA THR A 197 -6.54 -18.54 -1.04
C THR A 197 -5.10 -18.92 -1.33
N PRO A 198 -4.81 -20.16 -1.79
CA PRO A 198 -3.46 -20.56 -2.16
C PRO A 198 -2.83 -19.60 -3.16
N MET A 199 -1.53 -19.36 -3.00
CA MET A 199 -0.74 -18.55 -3.94
C MET A 199 -0.87 -19.10 -5.36
N ARG A 200 -1.21 -18.23 -6.30
CA ARG A 200 -1.30 -18.55 -7.73
C ARG A 200 0.08 -18.57 -8.38
N ASN A 201 0.15 -19.13 -9.59
CA ASN A 201 1.39 -19.17 -10.34
C ASN A 201 1.79 -17.75 -10.81
N LEU A 202 3.06 -17.39 -10.63
CA LEU A 202 3.60 -16.09 -11.05
C LEU A 202 3.37 -15.84 -12.55
N GLN A 203 3.47 -16.86 -13.39
CA GLN A 203 3.30 -16.72 -14.84
C GLN A 203 1.93 -16.17 -15.25
N GLU A 204 0.88 -16.38 -14.44
CA GLU A 204 -0.45 -15.81 -14.69
C GLU A 204 -0.50 -14.28 -14.58
N PHE A 205 0.50 -13.68 -13.94
CA PHE A 205 0.61 -12.25 -13.69
C PHE A 205 1.59 -11.55 -14.65
N LEU A 206 2.37 -12.33 -15.39
CA LEU A 206 3.34 -11.80 -16.36
C LEU A 206 2.69 -11.56 -17.72
N GLU A 207 3.30 -10.68 -18.49
CA GLU A 207 2.95 -10.41 -19.90
C GLU A 207 3.82 -11.29 -20.81
N ASP A 208 3.23 -11.86 -21.87
CA ASP A 208 3.94 -12.72 -22.82
C ASP A 208 4.89 -11.91 -23.69
N ASP A 209 4.42 -10.80 -24.28
CA ASP A 209 5.17 -9.93 -25.18
C ASP A 209 5.59 -8.64 -24.46
N VAL A 210 6.77 -8.66 -23.86
CA VAL A 210 7.33 -7.48 -23.18
C VAL A 210 8.39 -6.82 -24.05
N PRO A 211 8.23 -5.54 -24.44
CA PRO A 211 9.19 -4.81 -25.26
C PRO A 211 10.59 -4.73 -24.63
N ASP A 212 11.63 -4.65 -25.48
CA ASP A 212 13.04 -4.55 -25.04
C ASP A 212 13.35 -3.30 -24.21
N ILE A 213 12.44 -2.32 -24.19
CA ILE A 213 12.55 -1.15 -23.32
C ILE A 213 12.64 -1.53 -21.82
N TYR A 214 12.13 -2.70 -21.43
CA TYR A 214 12.20 -3.22 -20.06
C TYR A 214 13.48 -4.01 -19.78
N ASP A 215 14.33 -4.24 -20.77
CA ASP A 215 15.59 -4.97 -20.59
C ASP A 215 16.51 -4.26 -19.61
N VAL A 216 17.17 -5.07 -18.79
CA VAL A 216 18.20 -4.62 -17.83
C VAL A 216 19.46 -4.31 -18.61
N THR A 217 19.74 -3.04 -18.80
CA THR A 217 20.93 -2.55 -19.52
C THR A 217 21.98 -1.95 -18.57
N GLN A 218 21.64 -1.72 -17.30
CA GLN A 218 22.56 -1.14 -16.34
C GLN A 218 23.60 -2.17 -15.89
N PRO A 219 24.91 -1.95 -16.17
CA PRO A 219 25.97 -2.88 -15.74
C PRO A 219 25.98 -3.12 -14.24
N SER A 220 25.66 -2.10 -13.43
CA SER A 220 25.61 -2.18 -11.98
C SER A 220 24.48 -3.09 -11.46
N VAL A 221 23.39 -3.25 -12.21
CA VAL A 221 22.30 -4.18 -11.86
C VAL A 221 22.65 -5.58 -12.36
N LEU A 222 23.16 -5.71 -13.59
CA LEU A 222 23.58 -6.99 -14.15
C LEU A 222 24.64 -7.67 -13.27
N ALA A 223 25.63 -6.91 -12.79
CA ALA A 223 26.67 -7.40 -11.89
C ALA A 223 26.12 -7.87 -10.50
N CYS A 224 24.91 -7.46 -10.13
CA CYS A 224 24.28 -7.83 -8.87
C CYS A 224 23.29 -9.01 -8.99
N ILE A 225 23.11 -9.58 -10.20
CA ILE A 225 22.19 -10.71 -10.40
C ILE A 225 22.73 -11.95 -9.69
N GLY A 226 21.90 -12.52 -8.81
CA GLY A 226 22.27 -13.69 -8.01
C GLY A 226 23.11 -13.38 -6.76
N GLU A 227 23.60 -12.16 -6.55
CA GLU A 227 24.35 -11.80 -5.37
C GLU A 227 23.48 -11.73 -4.10
N LYS A 228 24.09 -12.08 -2.97
CA LYS A 228 23.50 -11.93 -1.63
C LYS A 228 24.09 -10.69 -0.97
N GLY A 229 23.28 -9.78 -0.47
CA GLY A 229 23.76 -8.60 0.24
C GLY A 229 22.89 -7.36 0.06
N ILE A 230 23.47 -6.18 0.35
CA ILE A 230 22.76 -4.89 0.29
C ILE A 230 22.42 -4.51 -1.17
N ARG A 231 23.35 -4.81 -2.10
CA ARG A 231 23.15 -4.62 -3.55
C ARG A 231 22.93 -5.98 -4.18
N ARG A 232 21.73 -6.23 -4.63
CA ARG A 232 21.33 -7.49 -5.27
C ARG A 232 20.29 -7.26 -6.35
N ALA A 233 20.31 -8.12 -7.36
CA ALA A 233 19.22 -8.32 -8.29
C ALA A 233 18.84 -9.81 -8.26
N THR A 234 17.57 -10.10 -8.07
CA THR A 234 17.09 -11.48 -7.92
C THR A 234 16.25 -11.86 -9.11
N VAL A 235 16.58 -12.96 -9.78
CA VAL A 235 15.73 -13.58 -10.78
C VAL A 235 14.56 -14.24 -10.05
N ILE A 236 13.35 -13.75 -10.29
CA ILE A 236 12.14 -14.31 -9.70
C ILE A 236 11.58 -15.42 -10.61
N LYS A 237 11.10 -16.51 -10.01
CA LYS A 237 10.57 -17.70 -10.73
C LYS A 237 9.15 -18.03 -10.28
N ASP A 238 8.94 -18.16 -8.98
CA ASP A 238 7.68 -18.63 -8.42
C ASP A 238 6.92 -17.51 -7.69
N CYS A 239 7.64 -16.54 -7.15
CA CYS A 239 7.09 -15.49 -6.32
C CYS A 239 7.91 -14.21 -6.48
N ALA A 240 7.25 -13.08 -6.62
CA ALA A 240 7.87 -11.76 -6.54
C ALA A 240 8.11 -11.35 -5.07
N TYR A 241 9.14 -10.55 -4.83
CA TYR A 241 9.25 -9.82 -3.57
C TYR A 241 8.28 -8.64 -3.56
N THR A 242 8.17 -7.96 -2.43
CA THR A 242 7.35 -6.76 -2.29
C THR A 242 7.58 -5.79 -3.45
N ILE A 243 6.51 -5.50 -4.20
CA ILE A 243 6.52 -4.48 -5.25
C ILE A 243 6.78 -3.12 -4.60
N THR A 244 7.77 -2.42 -5.12
CA THR A 244 8.19 -1.09 -4.66
C THR A 244 7.85 -0.04 -5.72
N THR A 245 8.05 1.23 -5.41
CA THR A 245 7.82 2.36 -6.33
C THR A 245 8.82 2.41 -7.50
N ARG A 246 9.85 1.55 -7.50
CA ARG A 246 10.87 1.51 -8.56
C ARG A 246 11.36 0.09 -8.79
N GLN A 247 11.39 -0.31 -10.07
CA GLN A 247 11.88 -1.62 -10.49
C GLN A 247 13.32 -1.58 -11.01
N ASP A 248 13.79 -0.40 -11.44
CA ASP A 248 15.08 -0.17 -12.11
C ASP A 248 16.26 0.10 -11.15
N ARG A 249 16.14 -0.27 -9.87
CA ARG A 249 17.18 -0.06 -8.83
C ARG A 249 17.39 -1.30 -7.97
N THR A 250 18.60 -1.46 -7.47
CA THR A 250 18.91 -2.49 -6.47
C THR A 250 18.35 -2.12 -5.08
N PRO A 251 17.78 -3.08 -4.34
CA PRO A 251 17.53 -4.45 -4.75
C PRO A 251 16.49 -4.54 -5.85
N ALA A 252 16.83 -5.18 -6.98
CA ALA A 252 15.96 -5.32 -8.14
C ALA A 252 15.37 -6.73 -8.20
N GLN A 253 14.20 -6.82 -8.83
CA GLN A 253 13.58 -8.07 -9.24
C GLN A 253 13.61 -8.14 -10.76
N VAL A 254 14.05 -9.25 -11.30
CA VAL A 254 14.20 -9.40 -12.74
C VAL A 254 13.62 -10.73 -13.21
N ILE A 255 13.12 -10.74 -14.42
CA ILE A 255 12.65 -11.93 -15.14
C ILE A 255 13.74 -12.33 -16.14
N ASP A 256 14.07 -13.61 -16.20
CA ASP A 256 14.93 -14.18 -17.20
C ASP A 256 14.15 -14.33 -18.52
N ARG A 257 14.70 -13.82 -19.63
CA ARG A 257 14.09 -13.98 -20.96
C ARG A 257 14.42 -15.34 -21.61
N GLY A 258 15.33 -16.13 -21.02
CA GLY A 258 15.76 -17.43 -21.55
C GLY A 258 16.83 -17.34 -22.63
N ASP A 259 17.25 -16.16 -23.04
CA ASP A 259 18.28 -15.90 -24.06
C ASP A 259 19.54 -15.20 -23.49
N GLY A 260 19.71 -15.26 -22.17
CA GLY A 260 20.80 -14.59 -21.45
C GLY A 260 20.53 -13.12 -21.12
N ARG A 261 19.36 -12.62 -21.49
CA ARG A 261 18.90 -11.28 -21.13
C ARG A 261 17.94 -11.34 -19.94
N TYR A 262 17.89 -10.25 -19.19
CA TYR A 262 16.99 -10.06 -18.07
C TYR A 262 16.15 -8.82 -18.29
N ARG A 263 14.93 -8.82 -17.78
CA ARG A 263 14.04 -7.67 -17.82
C ARG A 263 13.47 -7.31 -16.45
N TYR A 264 13.09 -6.07 -16.28
CA TYR A 264 12.27 -5.63 -15.14
C TYR A 264 10.81 -6.06 -15.31
N LEU A 265 10.07 -6.08 -14.21
CA LEU A 265 8.61 -6.15 -14.26
C LEU A 265 8.06 -4.89 -14.93
N THR A 266 7.03 -5.05 -15.74
CA THR A 266 6.29 -3.93 -16.35
C THR A 266 5.38 -3.27 -15.31
N GLU A 267 4.85 -2.08 -15.62
CA GLU A 267 3.86 -1.42 -14.77
C GLU A 267 2.61 -2.27 -14.61
N ARG A 268 2.14 -2.91 -15.69
CA ARG A 268 0.96 -3.80 -15.68
C ARG A 268 1.19 -5.02 -14.79
N GLU A 269 2.33 -5.67 -14.91
CA GLU A 269 2.69 -6.81 -14.08
C GLU A 269 2.74 -6.42 -12.59
N CYS A 270 3.28 -5.24 -12.27
CA CYS A 270 3.26 -4.72 -10.90
C CYS A 270 1.83 -4.51 -10.38
N TRP A 271 0.91 -4.00 -11.20
CA TRP A 271 -0.50 -3.84 -10.82
C TRP A 271 -1.21 -5.17 -10.64
N ARG A 272 -1.02 -6.12 -11.55
CA ARG A 272 -1.53 -7.48 -11.41
C ARG A 272 -1.05 -8.13 -10.11
N LEU A 273 0.25 -8.02 -9.80
CA LEU A 273 0.85 -8.53 -8.56
C LEU A 273 0.32 -7.84 -7.29
N MET A 274 -0.29 -6.67 -7.42
CA MET A 274 -1.02 -5.99 -6.34
C MET A 274 -2.51 -6.37 -6.29
N GLY A 275 -3.00 -7.18 -7.24
CA GLY A 275 -4.37 -7.69 -7.29
C GLY A 275 -5.36 -6.82 -8.06
N TYR A 276 -4.89 -5.78 -8.76
CA TYR A 276 -5.71 -4.98 -9.66
C TYR A 276 -6.01 -5.72 -10.95
N THR A 277 -7.15 -5.40 -11.56
CA THR A 277 -7.52 -5.91 -12.88
C THR A 277 -6.79 -5.17 -14.00
N ASP A 278 -6.73 -5.77 -15.19
CA ASP A 278 -6.20 -5.08 -16.37
C ASP A 278 -7.04 -3.86 -16.75
N GLU A 279 -8.36 -3.91 -16.51
CA GLU A 279 -9.23 -2.77 -16.75
C GLU A 279 -8.89 -1.59 -15.82
N ASP A 280 -8.64 -1.86 -14.54
CA ASP A 280 -8.19 -0.83 -13.58
C ASP A 280 -6.89 -0.19 -14.05
N PHE A 281 -5.94 -1.03 -14.47
CA PHE A 281 -4.66 -0.56 -14.99
C PHE A 281 -4.84 0.30 -16.25
N ASP A 282 -5.64 -0.14 -17.23
CA ASP A 282 -5.83 0.58 -18.48
C ASP A 282 -6.53 1.93 -18.26
N ARG A 283 -7.52 1.97 -17.37
CA ARG A 283 -8.19 3.21 -16.96
C ARG A 283 -7.21 4.17 -16.28
N ALA A 284 -6.38 3.68 -15.37
CA ALA A 284 -5.38 4.50 -14.71
C ALA A 284 -4.31 4.99 -15.69
N LYS A 285 -3.82 4.12 -16.58
CA LYS A 285 -2.81 4.45 -17.59
C LYS A 285 -3.29 5.53 -18.55
N ALA A 286 -4.57 5.52 -18.92
CA ALA A 286 -5.15 6.48 -19.87
C ALA A 286 -5.05 7.94 -19.38
N VAL A 287 -4.92 8.16 -18.08
CA VAL A 287 -4.84 9.50 -17.47
C VAL A 287 -3.45 9.86 -16.93
N GLN A 288 -2.45 8.98 -17.18
CA GLN A 288 -1.08 9.23 -16.76
C GLN A 288 -0.18 9.57 -17.95
N GLU A 289 0.74 10.48 -17.71
CA GLU A 289 1.75 10.84 -18.69
C GLU A 289 2.98 9.92 -18.58
N ARG A 290 3.50 9.51 -19.72
CA ARG A 290 4.79 8.82 -19.78
C ARG A 290 5.90 9.84 -19.62
N ASN A 291 6.71 9.69 -18.59
CA ASN A 291 7.88 10.53 -18.35
C ASN A 291 9.16 9.70 -18.48
N GLY A 292 9.84 9.84 -19.62
CA GLY A 292 11.02 9.06 -19.97
C GLY A 292 10.69 7.64 -20.43
N LYS A 293 11.42 6.66 -19.91
CA LYS A 293 11.35 5.26 -20.34
C LYS A 293 10.03 4.58 -19.92
N TYR A 294 9.52 4.90 -18.74
CA TYR A 294 8.38 4.23 -18.07
C TYR A 294 7.30 5.19 -17.66
N TYR A 295 6.11 4.66 -17.39
CA TYR A 295 5.04 5.38 -16.66
C TYR A 295 5.36 5.35 -15.15
N LYS A 296 6.27 6.20 -14.72
CA LYS A 296 6.74 6.23 -13.33
C LYS A 296 5.59 6.31 -12.31
N ALA A 297 4.54 7.08 -12.63
CA ALA A 297 3.38 7.21 -11.74
C ALA A 297 2.70 5.87 -11.46
N LEU A 298 2.61 4.97 -12.44
CA LEU A 298 1.99 3.66 -12.28
C LEU A 298 2.81 2.73 -11.37
N TYR A 299 4.15 2.77 -11.47
CA TYR A 299 5.01 2.07 -10.51
C TYR A 299 4.88 2.64 -9.08
N ASP A 300 4.88 3.98 -8.95
CA ASP A 300 4.71 4.64 -7.66
C ASP A 300 3.38 4.24 -7.01
N GLN A 301 2.31 4.17 -7.80
CA GLN A 301 0.97 3.77 -7.36
C GLN A 301 0.93 2.30 -6.92
N ALA A 302 1.48 1.38 -7.71
CA ALA A 302 1.55 -0.03 -7.32
C ALA A 302 2.33 -0.23 -6.03
N GLY A 303 3.52 0.38 -5.92
CA GLY A 303 4.39 0.22 -4.74
C GLY A 303 3.79 0.76 -3.45
N ASN A 304 3.02 1.86 -3.54
CA ASN A 304 2.42 2.52 -2.38
C ASN A 304 1.03 2.00 -2.02
N SER A 305 0.40 1.19 -2.88
CA SER A 305 -0.96 0.71 -2.60
C SER A 305 -1.00 -0.46 -1.62
N ILE A 306 -2.16 -0.68 -1.03
CA ILE A 306 -2.51 -1.91 -0.30
C ILE A 306 -2.75 -3.01 -1.34
N ALA A 307 -2.40 -4.26 -1.07
CA ALA A 307 -2.78 -5.38 -1.92
C ALA A 307 -4.30 -5.59 -1.85
N VAL A 308 -4.94 -5.79 -3.01
CA VAL A 308 -6.41 -5.81 -3.14
C VAL A 308 -7.07 -7.04 -2.52
N PRO A 309 -6.53 -8.29 -2.64
CA PRO A 309 -7.13 -9.48 -2.06
C PRO A 309 -7.14 -9.50 -0.55
#